data_74b2d5ea6097b94f25be4082ca1d45c8
#
_entry.id   74b2d5ea6097b94f25be4082ca1d45c8
#
_cell.length_a   1.000
_cell.length_b   1.000
_cell.length_c   1.000
_cell.angle_alpha   90.00
_cell.angle_beta   90.00
_cell.angle_gamma   90.00
#
_symmetry.space_group_name_H-M   'P 1'
#
loop_
_entity.id
_entity.type
_entity.pdbx_description
1 polymer ?
#
loop_
_entity_poly.entity_id
_entity_poly.type
_entity_poly.pdbx_seq_one_letter_code
_entity_poly.pdbx_strand_id
1 'polypeptide(L)'
;FHSDFGKKGVELTTAERLKNRITNVNQLKDFQNLNLYTGYSNVADIDLDCEEVIELADDFLIPAGIEFGRESTPRSHRLYKILDLDKKHTRIYFSFRDSDEDNTLIELRAHAHYTMCGGLYDENEKVVYNKIGKLTELNYDHLHNSYALLALAAVLLRKVRLPNVTAHNEFYKEVAGVLHQYKITEEDAEKIFEAVINKANCQNCIKDKKTRFSQLRGVYKREKGLKTVGLPTIVKKYKWSENEHEDIKKILYAITGRHILPK
;
A
#
# COMPACT_ATOMS: atom_id res chain seq x y z
N PHE A 1 -1.22 -3.56 -25.53
CA PHE A 1 -0.43 -2.32 -25.64
C PHE A 1 1.05 -2.68 -25.52
N HIS A 2 1.87 -2.31 -26.46
CA HIS A 2 3.30 -2.59 -26.45
C HIS A 2 4.12 -1.32 -26.27
N SER A 3 5.30 -1.42 -25.69
CA SER A 3 6.30 -0.36 -25.66
C SER A 3 7.63 -0.95 -26.16
N ASP A 4 8.35 -0.15 -26.93
CA ASP A 4 9.74 -0.45 -27.23
C ASP A 4 10.58 -0.01 -26.03
N PHE A 5 11.36 -0.88 -25.45
CA PHE A 5 12.28 -0.69 -24.31
C PHE A 5 11.88 0.31 -23.20
N GLY A 6 11.69 -0.21 -22.00
CA GLY A 6 11.58 0.55 -20.76
C GLY A 6 10.20 1.11 -20.43
N LYS A 7 10.08 1.63 -19.21
CA LYS A 7 8.87 2.23 -18.64
C LYS A 7 8.30 3.41 -19.45
N LYS A 8 9.12 4.06 -20.26
CA LYS A 8 8.77 5.19 -21.13
C LYS A 8 8.45 4.68 -22.54
N GLY A 9 7.30 4.02 -22.69
CA GLY A 9 6.73 3.78 -24.02
C GLY A 9 6.35 5.10 -24.70
N VAL A 10 6.14 5.06 -26.01
CA VAL A 10 5.61 6.20 -26.79
C VAL A 10 4.38 6.76 -26.06
N GLU A 11 4.39 8.05 -25.76
CA GLU A 11 3.23 8.74 -25.21
C GLU A 11 2.11 8.77 -26.25
N LEU A 12 1.21 7.79 -26.14
CA LEU A 12 0.01 7.72 -26.95
C LEU A 12 -1.15 8.37 -26.20
N THR A 13 -2.01 9.06 -26.92
CA THR A 13 -3.30 9.50 -26.38
C THR A 13 -4.16 8.30 -25.95
N THR A 14 -5.14 8.52 -25.07
CA THR A 14 -6.06 7.47 -24.66
C THR A 14 -6.78 6.81 -25.85
N ALA A 15 -7.13 7.61 -26.88
CA ALA A 15 -7.77 7.10 -28.09
C ALA A 15 -6.83 6.19 -28.90
N GLU A 16 -5.55 6.56 -29.06
CA GLU A 16 -4.55 5.73 -29.73
C GLU A 16 -4.25 4.43 -28.95
N ARG A 17 -4.20 4.51 -27.63
CA ARG A 17 -4.03 3.34 -26.75
C ARG A 17 -5.17 2.33 -26.93
N LEU A 18 -6.41 2.82 -26.96
CA LEU A 18 -7.60 1.98 -27.18
C LEU A 18 -7.65 1.39 -28.60
N LYS A 19 -7.20 2.15 -29.61
CA LYS A 19 -7.13 1.68 -31.00
C LYS A 19 -6.09 0.59 -31.19
N ASN A 20 -4.94 0.70 -30.51
CA ASN A 20 -3.82 -0.23 -30.63
C ASN A 20 -3.86 -1.36 -29.59
N ARG A 21 -5.00 -1.56 -28.90
CA ARG A 21 -5.13 -2.62 -27.91
C ARG A 21 -5.04 -4.00 -28.56
N ILE A 22 -4.36 -4.91 -27.90
CA ILE A 22 -4.35 -6.32 -28.24
C ILE A 22 -5.68 -6.93 -27.80
N THR A 23 -6.41 -7.51 -28.72
CA THR A 23 -7.71 -8.17 -28.45
C THR A 23 -7.64 -9.68 -28.69
N ASN A 24 -6.55 -10.16 -29.30
CA ASN A 24 -6.33 -11.57 -29.60
C ASN A 24 -4.97 -12.01 -29.07
N VAL A 25 -4.96 -13.08 -28.28
CA VAL A 25 -3.74 -13.66 -27.70
C VAL A 25 -2.67 -14.02 -28.72
N ASN A 26 -3.05 -14.35 -29.97
CA ASN A 26 -2.10 -14.68 -31.04
C ASN A 26 -1.23 -13.48 -31.45
N GLN A 27 -1.68 -12.25 -31.20
CA GLN A 27 -0.92 -11.02 -31.43
C GLN A 27 0.21 -10.81 -30.43
N LEU A 28 0.18 -11.52 -29.28
CA LEU A 28 1.19 -11.36 -28.22
C LEU A 28 2.59 -11.82 -28.66
N LYS A 29 2.68 -12.71 -29.67
CA LYS A 29 3.95 -13.26 -30.15
C LYS A 29 4.88 -12.22 -30.79
N ASP A 30 4.31 -11.11 -31.25
CA ASP A 30 5.01 -10.08 -32.01
C ASP A 30 5.54 -8.93 -31.12
N PHE A 31 5.30 -9.00 -29.81
CA PHE A 31 5.64 -7.90 -28.88
C PHE A 31 6.69 -8.31 -27.86
N GLN A 32 7.67 -7.42 -27.66
CA GLN A 32 8.70 -7.59 -26.64
C GLN A 32 8.17 -7.23 -25.23
N ASN A 33 7.31 -6.22 -25.14
CA ASN A 33 6.77 -5.71 -23.88
C ASN A 33 5.26 -5.56 -23.94
N LEU A 34 4.61 -5.91 -22.83
CA LEU A 34 3.16 -5.87 -22.69
C LEU A 34 2.76 -4.94 -21.54
N ASN A 35 1.80 -4.07 -21.81
CA ASN A 35 1.18 -3.23 -20.81
C ASN A 35 -0.31 -3.58 -20.69
N LEU A 36 -0.76 -3.76 -19.47
CA LEU A 36 -2.16 -3.84 -19.10
C LEU A 36 -2.73 -2.44 -18.94
N TYR A 37 -3.84 -2.14 -19.60
CA TYR A 37 -4.58 -0.90 -19.38
C TYR A 37 -5.63 -1.12 -18.31
N THR A 38 -5.45 -0.50 -17.15
CA THR A 38 -6.35 -0.65 -16.00
C THR A 38 -7.67 0.09 -16.19
N GLY A 39 -8.72 -0.39 -15.51
CA GLY A 39 -10.10 0.10 -15.64
C GLY A 39 -10.87 -0.52 -16.80
N TYR A 40 -10.20 -1.12 -17.79
CA TYR A 40 -10.87 -1.92 -18.79
C TYR A 40 -11.31 -3.25 -18.19
N SER A 41 -12.56 -3.64 -18.40
CA SER A 41 -13.17 -4.81 -17.75
C SER A 41 -13.03 -4.79 -16.21
N ASN A 42 -12.96 -3.59 -15.62
CA ASN A 42 -12.86 -3.36 -14.18
C ASN A 42 -11.59 -3.95 -13.54
N VAL A 43 -10.54 -4.16 -14.31
CA VAL A 43 -9.26 -4.63 -13.77
C VAL A 43 -8.50 -3.46 -13.17
N ALA A 44 -8.04 -3.66 -11.94
CA ALA A 44 -7.18 -2.73 -11.22
C ALA A 44 -5.87 -3.43 -10.81
N ASP A 45 -4.80 -2.64 -10.70
CA ASP A 45 -3.49 -3.06 -10.22
C ASP A 45 -3.17 -2.35 -8.91
N ILE A 46 -2.75 -3.11 -7.91
CA ILE A 46 -2.06 -2.60 -6.73
C ILE A 46 -0.58 -2.74 -6.98
N ASP A 47 0.11 -1.58 -7.08
CA ASP A 47 1.56 -1.48 -7.21
C ASP A 47 2.19 -1.21 -5.84
N LEU A 48 3.07 -2.09 -5.41
CA LEU A 48 3.74 -2.09 -4.11
C LEU A 48 5.16 -1.54 -4.32
N ASP A 49 5.36 -0.26 -4.03
CA ASP A 49 6.54 0.50 -4.43
C ASP A 49 7.70 0.46 -3.41
N CYS A 50 7.53 -0.20 -2.25
CA CYS A 50 8.63 -0.35 -1.28
C CYS A 50 8.62 -1.72 -0.58
N GLU A 51 9.78 -2.05 0.02
CA GLU A 51 10.00 -3.35 0.66
C GLU A 51 8.98 -3.64 1.77
N GLU A 52 8.67 -2.66 2.62
CA GLU A 52 7.77 -2.85 3.75
C GLU A 52 6.34 -3.21 3.29
N VAL A 53 5.84 -2.60 2.22
CA VAL A 53 4.51 -2.96 1.70
C VAL A 53 4.51 -4.33 1.03
N ILE A 54 5.60 -4.74 0.34
CA ILE A 54 5.73 -6.08 -0.24
C ILE A 54 5.76 -7.13 0.87
N GLU A 55 6.54 -6.91 1.94
CA GLU A 55 6.63 -7.81 3.08
C GLU A 55 5.30 -8.01 3.83
N LEU A 56 4.52 -6.94 3.94
CA LEU A 56 3.27 -6.91 4.71
C LEU A 56 2.03 -7.22 3.87
N ALA A 57 2.15 -7.29 2.55
CA ALA A 57 1.01 -7.35 1.65
C ALA A 57 0.08 -8.54 1.93
N ASP A 58 0.62 -9.72 2.26
CA ASP A 58 -0.18 -10.91 2.54
C ASP A 58 -0.93 -10.82 3.88
N ASP A 59 -0.50 -9.96 4.80
CA ASP A 59 -1.19 -9.73 6.06
C ASP A 59 -2.43 -8.85 5.89
N PHE A 60 -2.48 -7.99 4.87
CA PHE A 60 -3.54 -6.98 4.70
C PHE A 60 -4.38 -7.17 3.45
N LEU A 61 -3.76 -7.47 2.31
CA LEU A 61 -4.48 -7.60 1.05
C LEU A 61 -5.17 -8.96 0.91
N ILE A 62 -6.36 -8.96 0.34
CA ILE A 62 -7.02 -10.19 -0.08
C ILE A 62 -6.12 -10.89 -1.09
N PRO A 63 -5.95 -12.23 -1.03
CA PRO A 63 -5.11 -12.95 -1.96
C PRO A 63 -5.50 -12.67 -3.41
N ALA A 64 -4.60 -12.09 -4.18
CA ALA A 64 -4.80 -11.85 -5.61
C ALA A 64 -4.74 -13.16 -6.40
N GLY A 65 -5.50 -13.22 -7.49
CA GLY A 65 -5.42 -14.34 -8.43
C GLY A 65 -4.21 -14.25 -9.35
N ILE A 66 -3.72 -13.04 -9.61
CA ILE A 66 -2.54 -12.78 -10.45
C ILE A 66 -1.59 -11.89 -9.65
N GLU A 67 -0.35 -12.35 -9.50
CA GLU A 67 0.74 -11.63 -8.85
C GLU A 67 1.99 -11.70 -9.73
N PHE A 68 2.63 -10.56 -9.94
CA PHE A 68 3.87 -10.47 -10.70
C PHE A 68 4.73 -9.32 -10.19
N GLY A 69 5.91 -9.21 -10.74
CA GLY A 69 6.84 -8.12 -10.44
C GLY A 69 8.08 -8.25 -11.30
N ARG A 70 9.12 -7.58 -10.92
CA ARG A 70 10.45 -7.73 -11.49
C ARG A 70 11.25 -8.80 -10.74
N GLU A 71 12.33 -9.30 -11.31
CA GLU A 71 13.20 -10.26 -10.61
C GLU A 71 13.75 -9.67 -9.30
N SER A 72 14.09 -8.38 -9.29
CA SER A 72 14.57 -7.67 -8.10
C SER A 72 13.46 -7.35 -7.08
N THR A 73 12.22 -7.18 -7.54
CA THR A 73 11.06 -6.85 -6.70
C THR A 73 9.88 -7.77 -7.04
N PRO A 74 9.98 -9.07 -6.71
CA PRO A 74 8.93 -10.04 -7.02
C PRO A 74 7.66 -9.71 -6.23
N ARG A 75 6.49 -10.03 -6.83
CA ARG A 75 5.17 -9.82 -6.22
C ARG A 75 4.83 -8.35 -5.94
N SER A 76 5.49 -7.41 -6.62
CA SER A 76 5.20 -5.97 -6.45
C SER A 76 3.88 -5.53 -7.08
N HIS A 77 3.27 -6.35 -7.95
CA HIS A 77 1.97 -6.07 -8.56
C HIS A 77 0.94 -7.15 -8.23
N ARG A 78 -0.29 -6.70 -7.91
CA ARG A 78 -1.43 -7.57 -7.62
C ARG A 78 -2.67 -7.13 -8.38
N LEU A 79 -3.19 -7.99 -9.26
CA LEU A 79 -4.36 -7.68 -10.07
C LEU A 79 -5.65 -8.17 -9.42
N TYR A 80 -6.65 -7.28 -9.45
CA TYR A 80 -8.00 -7.53 -8.96
C TYR A 80 -9.04 -7.11 -9.99
N LYS A 81 -10.24 -7.67 -9.90
CA LYS A 81 -11.42 -7.18 -10.62
C LYS A 81 -12.35 -6.48 -9.64
N ILE A 82 -12.54 -5.18 -9.82
CA ILE A 82 -13.36 -4.34 -8.95
C ILE A 82 -14.79 -4.31 -9.49
N LEU A 83 -15.74 -4.88 -8.72
CA LEU A 83 -17.12 -5.06 -9.18
C LEU A 83 -17.86 -3.73 -9.39
N ASP A 84 -17.56 -2.74 -8.59
CA ASP A 84 -18.17 -1.40 -8.53
C ASP A 84 -17.22 -0.27 -8.96
N LEU A 85 -16.28 -0.57 -9.88
CA LEU A 85 -15.33 0.42 -10.34
C LEU A 85 -16.02 1.57 -11.09
N ASP A 86 -15.82 2.79 -10.60
CA ASP A 86 -16.29 4.03 -11.19
C ASP A 86 -15.11 4.81 -11.80
N LYS A 87 -15.39 5.63 -12.83
CA LYS A 87 -14.41 6.52 -13.48
C LYS A 87 -13.74 7.52 -12.52
N LYS A 88 -14.38 7.85 -11.40
CA LYS A 88 -13.78 8.67 -10.33
C LYS A 88 -12.65 7.96 -9.59
N HIS A 89 -12.64 6.64 -9.60
CA HIS A 89 -11.60 5.81 -8.99
C HIS A 89 -10.40 5.69 -9.93
N THR A 90 -9.64 6.75 -10.10
CA THR A 90 -8.52 6.79 -11.05
C THR A 90 -7.25 6.19 -10.46
N ARG A 91 -6.36 7.05 -10.01
CA ARG A 91 -5.10 6.74 -9.36
C ARG A 91 -5.16 7.23 -7.93
N ILE A 92 -4.91 6.35 -6.99
CA ILE A 92 -4.75 6.72 -5.58
C ILE A 92 -3.42 6.16 -5.12
N TYR A 93 -2.59 6.98 -4.50
CA TYR A 93 -1.31 6.56 -3.97
C TYR A 93 -1.12 7.10 -2.55
N PHE A 94 -0.41 6.33 -1.75
CA PHE A 94 0.12 6.76 -0.47
C PHE A 94 1.63 6.85 -0.56
N SER A 95 2.17 7.95 -0.09
CA SER A 95 3.59 8.21 0.05
C SER A 95 3.94 8.45 1.51
N PHE A 96 5.22 8.29 1.81
CA PHE A 96 5.76 8.66 3.10
C PHE A 96 7.12 9.31 2.90
N ARG A 97 7.16 10.63 2.93
CA ARG A 97 8.31 11.47 2.54
C ARG A 97 9.28 11.65 3.70
N ASP A 98 10.02 10.60 4.01
CA ASP A 98 11.08 10.59 5.04
C ASP A 98 12.50 10.78 4.47
N SER A 99 12.62 10.94 3.15
CA SER A 99 13.85 11.25 2.42
C SER A 99 13.54 12.13 1.21
N ASP A 100 14.58 12.55 0.49
CA ASP A 100 14.47 13.34 -0.75
C ASP A 100 14.18 12.47 -2.00
N GLU A 101 14.09 11.14 -1.84
CA GLU A 101 13.81 10.20 -2.92
C GLU A 101 12.31 10.04 -3.18
N ASP A 102 11.94 9.28 -4.23
CA ASP A 102 10.54 8.90 -4.46
C ASP A 102 10.07 7.97 -3.33
N ASN A 103 9.18 8.49 -2.51
CA ASN A 103 8.70 7.83 -1.29
C ASN A 103 7.28 7.28 -1.47
N THR A 104 6.89 6.91 -2.67
CA THR A 104 5.64 6.17 -2.89
C THR A 104 5.72 4.84 -2.15
N LEU A 105 4.70 4.56 -1.34
CA LEU A 105 4.57 3.28 -0.64
C LEU A 105 3.79 2.29 -1.48
N ILE A 106 2.65 2.73 -1.97
CA ILE A 106 1.66 1.88 -2.64
C ILE A 106 0.78 2.73 -3.55
N GLU A 107 0.47 2.19 -4.71
CA GLU A 107 -0.38 2.84 -5.71
C GLU A 107 -1.51 1.91 -6.15
N LEU A 108 -2.74 2.42 -6.15
CA LEU A 108 -3.88 1.78 -6.82
C LEU A 108 -4.06 2.40 -8.21
N ARG A 109 -3.82 1.61 -9.25
CA ARG A 109 -4.05 1.95 -10.65
C ARG A 109 -5.39 1.37 -11.09
N ALA A 110 -6.47 2.12 -10.89
CA ALA A 110 -7.82 1.61 -11.07
C ALA A 110 -8.43 1.98 -12.42
N HIS A 111 -8.24 3.21 -12.92
CA HIS A 111 -8.82 3.65 -14.18
C HIS A 111 -7.87 4.56 -14.95
N ALA A 112 -7.83 4.40 -16.28
CA ALA A 112 -7.02 5.20 -17.20
C ALA A 112 -5.50 5.17 -16.95
N HIS A 113 -4.99 4.10 -16.34
CA HIS A 113 -3.57 3.85 -16.15
C HIS A 113 -3.11 2.60 -16.90
N TYR A 114 -1.81 2.38 -16.91
CA TYR A 114 -1.24 1.16 -17.44
C TYR A 114 -0.17 0.64 -16.49
N THR A 115 0.00 -0.67 -16.48
CA THR A 115 1.07 -1.35 -15.78
C THR A 115 1.76 -2.33 -16.72
N MET A 116 3.07 -2.37 -16.67
CA MET A 116 3.84 -3.30 -17.47
C MET A 116 3.67 -4.70 -16.89
N CYS A 117 3.11 -5.61 -17.69
CA CYS A 117 2.76 -6.95 -17.25
C CYS A 117 3.49 -8.07 -18.02
N GLY A 118 4.43 -7.73 -18.88
CA GLY A 118 5.23 -8.74 -19.61
C GLY A 118 6.38 -8.13 -20.38
N GLY A 119 7.42 -8.93 -20.60
CA GLY A 119 8.61 -8.54 -21.34
C GLY A 119 9.78 -8.10 -20.47
N LEU A 120 10.68 -7.31 -21.04
CA LEU A 120 11.86 -6.77 -20.39
C LEU A 120 11.56 -5.41 -19.79
N TYR A 121 11.80 -5.27 -18.49
CA TYR A 121 11.67 -3.98 -17.80
C TYR A 121 12.78 -3.01 -18.22
N ASP A 122 14.00 -3.54 -18.31
CA ASP A 122 15.19 -2.90 -18.86
C ASP A 122 16.07 -3.98 -19.53
N GLU A 123 17.30 -3.65 -19.89
CA GLU A 123 18.22 -4.58 -20.57
C GLU A 123 18.54 -5.85 -19.76
N ASN A 124 18.41 -5.79 -18.43
CA ASN A 124 18.86 -6.83 -17.52
C ASN A 124 17.74 -7.44 -16.67
N GLU A 125 16.54 -6.88 -16.71
CA GLU A 125 15.47 -7.26 -15.80
C GLU A 125 14.15 -7.52 -16.55
N LYS A 126 13.53 -8.64 -16.29
CA LYS A 126 12.24 -9.03 -16.87
C LYS A 126 11.12 -9.08 -15.85
N VAL A 127 9.89 -9.01 -16.37
CA VAL A 127 8.69 -9.28 -15.60
C VAL A 127 8.58 -10.78 -15.32
N VAL A 128 8.37 -11.15 -14.06
CA VAL A 128 8.18 -12.52 -13.61
C VAL A 128 6.83 -12.66 -12.90
N TYR A 129 6.13 -13.76 -13.20
CA TYR A 129 4.87 -14.09 -12.56
C TYR A 129 5.10 -15.03 -11.39
N ASN A 130 4.60 -14.63 -10.22
CA ASN A 130 4.63 -15.44 -9.01
C ASN A 130 3.34 -16.25 -8.85
N LYS A 131 2.24 -15.76 -9.43
CA LYS A 131 0.95 -16.43 -9.44
C LYS A 131 0.16 -16.08 -10.68
N ILE A 132 -0.45 -17.08 -11.32
CA ILE A 132 -1.34 -16.92 -12.47
C ILE A 132 -2.61 -17.71 -12.19
N GLY A 133 -3.74 -17.04 -12.12
CA GLY A 133 -5.04 -17.64 -11.84
C GLY A 133 -6.19 -16.73 -12.24
N LYS A 134 -7.40 -17.06 -11.79
CA LYS A 134 -8.58 -16.22 -11.98
C LYS A 134 -8.44 -14.95 -11.13
N LEU A 135 -8.77 -13.78 -11.70
CA LEU A 135 -8.81 -12.52 -10.95
C LEU A 135 -9.75 -12.64 -9.74
N THR A 136 -9.26 -12.21 -8.60
CA THR A 136 -10.09 -12.08 -7.39
C THR A 136 -11.04 -10.90 -7.56
N GLU A 137 -12.34 -11.16 -7.38
CA GLU A 137 -13.39 -10.15 -7.51
C GLU A 137 -13.73 -9.57 -6.13
N LEU A 138 -13.79 -8.24 -6.02
CA LEU A 138 -14.15 -7.54 -4.79
C LEU A 138 -14.66 -6.13 -5.07
N ASN A 139 -15.27 -5.50 -4.07
CA ASN A 139 -15.72 -4.12 -4.16
C ASN A 139 -14.58 -3.15 -3.87
N TYR A 140 -14.67 -1.94 -4.42
CA TYR A 140 -13.68 -0.89 -4.29
C TYR A 140 -13.36 -0.54 -2.83
N ASP A 141 -14.39 -0.31 -2.01
CA ASP A 141 -14.20 0.10 -0.61
C ASP A 141 -13.43 -0.96 0.19
N HIS A 142 -13.66 -2.24 -0.09
CA HIS A 142 -12.95 -3.32 0.57
C HIS A 142 -11.45 -3.32 0.22
N LEU A 143 -11.13 -3.14 -1.07
CA LEU A 143 -9.74 -3.01 -1.50
C LEU A 143 -9.09 -1.76 -0.94
N HIS A 144 -9.80 -0.61 -1.02
CA HIS A 144 -9.33 0.68 -0.54
C HIS A 144 -8.97 0.66 0.94
N ASN A 145 -9.83 0.09 1.79
CA ASN A 145 -9.54 -0.03 3.22
C ASN A 145 -8.32 -0.92 3.48
N SER A 146 -8.24 -2.07 2.81
CA SER A 146 -7.14 -3.02 2.96
C SER A 146 -5.78 -2.41 2.59
N TYR A 147 -5.70 -1.70 1.46
CA TYR A 147 -4.43 -1.10 1.05
C TYR A 147 -4.06 0.14 1.87
N ALA A 148 -5.02 0.88 2.41
CA ALA A 148 -4.74 1.99 3.32
C ALA A 148 -4.19 1.50 4.67
N LEU A 149 -4.73 0.39 5.21
CA LEU A 149 -4.19 -0.27 6.41
C LEU A 149 -2.77 -0.80 6.15
N LEU A 150 -2.51 -1.37 4.98
CA LEU A 150 -1.19 -1.81 4.57
C LEU A 150 -0.19 -0.65 4.54
N ALA A 151 -0.56 0.49 3.93
CA ALA A 151 0.29 1.67 3.89
C ALA A 151 0.64 2.17 5.30
N LEU A 152 -0.34 2.21 6.21
CA LEU A 152 -0.11 2.60 7.61
C LEU A 152 0.84 1.63 8.32
N ALA A 153 0.63 0.33 8.15
CA ALA A 153 1.49 -0.70 8.74
C ALA A 153 2.93 -0.59 8.20
N ALA A 154 3.11 -0.31 6.91
CA ALA A 154 4.43 -0.13 6.30
C ALA A 154 5.17 1.07 6.88
N VAL A 155 4.49 2.21 7.05
CA VAL A 155 5.07 3.39 7.73
C VAL A 155 5.51 3.03 9.15
N LEU A 156 4.66 2.35 9.92
CA LEU A 156 4.99 1.97 11.28
C LEU A 156 6.16 0.97 11.33
N LEU A 157 6.21 0.01 10.41
CA LEU A 157 7.31 -0.95 10.29
C LEU A 157 8.63 -0.24 10.00
N ARG A 158 8.65 0.68 9.04
CA ARG A 158 9.81 1.52 8.72
C ARG A 158 10.28 2.29 9.94
N LYS A 159 9.35 2.93 10.66
CA LYS A 159 9.70 3.70 11.88
C LYS A 159 10.21 2.85 13.02
N VAL A 160 9.68 1.66 13.24
CA VAL A 160 10.15 0.73 14.27
C VAL A 160 11.57 0.20 13.96
N ARG A 161 11.92 0.05 12.70
CA ARG A 161 13.27 -0.41 12.26
C ARG A 161 14.35 0.67 12.43
N LEU A 162 13.98 1.95 12.58
CA LEU A 162 14.98 3.00 12.78
C LEU A 162 15.69 2.88 14.13
N PRO A 163 17.02 3.07 14.18
CA PRO A 163 17.81 2.87 15.39
C PRO A 163 17.52 3.88 16.51
N ASN A 164 16.85 4.99 16.19
CA ASN A 164 16.49 6.02 17.18
C ASN A 164 15.21 5.70 17.97
N VAL A 165 14.46 4.66 17.60
CA VAL A 165 13.28 4.20 18.35
C VAL A 165 13.72 3.20 19.42
N THR A 166 14.45 3.67 20.45
CA THR A 166 14.96 2.82 21.53
C THR A 166 13.88 2.40 22.54
N ALA A 167 12.82 3.21 22.68
CA ALA A 167 11.71 2.99 23.62
C ALA A 167 10.47 2.37 22.92
N HIS A 168 10.62 1.20 22.31
CA HIS A 168 9.55 0.55 21.53
C HIS A 168 8.21 0.43 22.30
N ASN A 169 8.25 0.13 23.61
CA ASN A 169 7.01 0.02 24.40
C ASN A 169 6.23 1.33 24.45
N GLU A 170 6.93 2.45 24.60
CA GLU A 170 6.31 3.77 24.62
C GLU A 170 5.77 4.15 23.25
N PHE A 171 6.54 3.90 22.20
CA PHE A 171 6.12 4.14 20.82
C PHE A 171 4.81 3.40 20.49
N TYR A 172 4.72 2.10 20.75
CA TYR A 172 3.51 1.32 20.49
C TYR A 172 2.30 1.81 21.30
N LYS A 173 2.50 2.22 22.56
CA LYS A 173 1.43 2.79 23.39
C LYS A 173 0.92 4.12 22.83
N GLU A 174 1.80 4.96 22.34
CA GLU A 174 1.47 6.24 21.73
C GLU A 174 0.76 6.06 20.40
N VAL A 175 1.27 5.13 19.54
CA VAL A 175 0.61 4.75 18.30
C VAL A 175 -0.81 4.24 18.57
N ALA A 176 -1.02 3.38 19.57
CA ALA A 176 -2.36 2.95 19.97
C ALA A 176 -3.29 4.13 20.29
N GLY A 177 -2.75 5.17 20.97
CA GLY A 177 -3.49 6.39 21.26
C GLY A 177 -3.92 7.14 19.99
N VAL A 178 -3.03 7.25 19.00
CA VAL A 178 -3.35 7.85 17.69
C VAL A 178 -4.40 7.05 16.94
N LEU A 179 -4.23 5.74 16.82
CA LEU A 179 -5.19 4.88 16.12
C LEU A 179 -6.60 5.01 16.73
N HIS A 180 -6.69 5.00 18.07
CA HIS A 180 -7.95 5.20 18.79
C HIS A 180 -8.57 6.58 18.53
N GLN A 181 -7.78 7.67 18.53
CA GLN A 181 -8.27 9.02 18.22
C GLN A 181 -8.81 9.16 16.80
N TYR A 182 -8.18 8.48 15.85
CA TYR A 182 -8.63 8.43 14.46
C TYR A 182 -9.75 7.40 14.24
N LYS A 183 -10.23 6.72 15.30
CA LYS A 183 -11.33 5.74 15.24
C LYS A 183 -11.02 4.53 14.34
N ILE A 184 -9.76 4.17 14.22
CA ILE A 184 -9.38 2.86 13.72
C ILE A 184 -9.96 1.83 14.68
N THR A 185 -10.53 0.74 14.19
CA THR A 185 -11.11 -0.29 15.05
C THR A 185 -10.05 -0.99 15.90
N GLU A 186 -10.43 -1.56 17.04
CA GLU A 186 -9.50 -2.34 17.86
C GLU A 186 -8.94 -3.53 17.08
N GLU A 187 -9.77 -4.18 16.25
CA GLU A 187 -9.40 -5.29 15.39
C GLU A 187 -8.33 -4.88 14.36
N ASP A 188 -8.55 -3.77 13.63
CA ASP A 188 -7.57 -3.26 12.66
C ASP A 188 -6.26 -2.84 13.34
N ALA A 189 -6.35 -2.23 14.52
CA ALA A 189 -5.18 -1.83 15.30
C ALA A 189 -4.39 -3.06 15.80
N GLU A 190 -5.06 -4.12 16.23
CA GLU A 190 -4.42 -5.39 16.61
C GLU A 190 -3.74 -6.02 15.39
N LYS A 191 -4.41 -6.04 14.24
CA LYS A 191 -3.87 -6.56 12.98
C LYS A 191 -2.59 -5.81 12.56
N ILE A 192 -2.61 -4.47 12.62
CA ILE A 192 -1.43 -3.63 12.35
C ILE A 192 -0.29 -3.99 13.32
N PHE A 193 -0.57 -4.04 14.62
CA PHE A 193 0.45 -4.33 15.63
C PHE A 193 1.06 -5.70 15.42
N GLU A 194 0.23 -6.71 15.15
CA GLU A 194 0.71 -8.08 14.91
C GLU A 194 1.64 -8.15 13.72
N ALA A 195 1.24 -7.61 12.58
CA ALA A 195 2.03 -7.61 11.37
C ALA A 195 3.37 -6.86 11.56
N VAL A 196 3.33 -5.66 12.13
CA VAL A 196 4.53 -4.85 12.40
C VAL A 196 5.48 -5.54 13.38
N ILE A 197 4.98 -6.09 14.49
CA ILE A 197 5.81 -6.80 15.47
C ILE A 197 6.48 -8.02 14.87
N ASN A 198 5.75 -8.80 14.08
CA ASN A 198 6.28 -10.03 13.46
C ASN A 198 7.37 -9.72 12.41
N LYS A 199 7.26 -8.59 11.69
CA LYS A 199 8.19 -8.20 10.62
C LYS A 199 9.33 -7.28 11.08
N ALA A 200 9.22 -6.68 12.26
CA ALA A 200 10.22 -5.70 12.75
C ALA A 200 11.61 -6.28 12.99
N ASN A 201 11.79 -7.62 12.95
CA ASN A 201 13.04 -8.31 13.27
C ASN A 201 13.67 -7.89 14.63
N CYS A 202 12.85 -7.39 15.54
CA CYS A 202 13.27 -6.90 16.84
C CYS A 202 12.95 -7.94 17.92
N GLN A 203 13.97 -8.59 18.47
CA GLN A 203 13.78 -9.59 19.52
C GLN A 203 12.99 -9.06 20.73
N ASN A 204 13.24 -7.80 21.14
CA ASN A 204 12.47 -7.15 22.19
C ASN A 204 11.01 -6.90 21.77
N CYS A 205 10.76 -6.66 20.48
CA CYS A 205 9.40 -6.50 19.96
C CYS A 205 8.61 -7.80 20.11
N ILE A 206 9.19 -8.91 19.76
CA ILE A 206 8.56 -10.24 19.85
C ILE A 206 8.39 -10.66 21.32
N LYS A 207 9.44 -10.49 22.14
CA LYS A 207 9.41 -10.85 23.57
C LYS A 207 8.32 -10.13 24.36
N ASP A 208 8.11 -8.85 24.06
CA ASP A 208 7.13 -8.00 24.74
C ASP A 208 5.76 -7.94 24.06
N LYS A 209 5.48 -8.79 23.07
CA LYS A 209 4.24 -8.79 22.29
C LYS A 209 3.00 -8.74 23.16
N LYS A 210 2.92 -9.58 24.20
CA LYS A 210 1.77 -9.63 25.14
C LYS A 210 1.55 -8.28 25.84
N THR A 211 2.61 -7.65 26.29
CA THR A 211 2.55 -6.32 26.94
C THR A 211 2.01 -5.26 25.99
N ARG A 212 2.42 -5.27 24.73
CA ARG A 212 1.97 -4.30 23.72
C ARG A 212 0.50 -4.45 23.39
N PHE A 213 0.02 -5.67 23.22
CA PHE A 213 -1.40 -5.92 23.02
C PHE A 213 -2.23 -5.56 24.28
N SER A 214 -1.73 -5.81 25.48
CA SER A 214 -2.38 -5.36 26.71
C SER A 214 -2.49 -3.84 26.79
N GLN A 215 -1.42 -3.11 26.40
CA GLN A 215 -1.42 -1.66 26.33
C GLN A 215 -2.40 -1.12 25.27
N LEU A 216 -2.42 -1.69 24.07
CA LEU A 216 -3.36 -1.35 23.02
C LEU A 216 -4.80 -1.52 23.51
N ARG A 217 -5.17 -2.70 23.99
CA ARG A 217 -6.52 -2.97 24.54
C ARG A 217 -6.86 -2.05 25.71
N GLY A 218 -5.87 -1.71 26.53
CA GLY A 218 -6.03 -0.74 27.61
C GLY A 218 -6.38 0.67 27.11
N VAL A 219 -5.88 1.09 25.93
CA VAL A 219 -6.25 2.36 25.30
C VAL A 219 -7.70 2.30 24.80
N TYR A 220 -8.10 1.21 24.13
CA TYR A 220 -9.44 1.07 23.55
C TYR A 220 -10.55 0.87 24.61
N LYS A 221 -10.21 0.36 25.78
CA LYS A 221 -11.15 0.21 26.93
C LYS A 221 -11.33 1.47 27.77
N ARG A 222 -10.56 2.55 27.49
CA ARG A 222 -10.67 3.79 28.26
C ARG A 222 -12.00 4.47 28.01
N GLU A 223 -12.57 5.02 29.07
CA GLU A 223 -13.78 5.83 28.99
C GLU A 223 -13.59 7.06 28.09
N LYS A 224 -14.67 7.48 27.44
CA LYS A 224 -14.68 8.71 26.62
C LYS A 224 -14.23 9.91 27.48
N GLY A 225 -13.17 10.59 27.04
CA GLY A 225 -12.67 11.81 27.69
C GLY A 225 -11.28 11.71 28.31
N LEU A 226 -10.70 10.51 28.47
CA LEU A 226 -9.31 10.40 28.87
C LEU A 226 -8.38 10.83 27.73
N LYS A 227 -7.46 11.75 28.03
CA LYS A 227 -6.46 12.23 27.04
C LYS A 227 -5.56 11.07 26.62
N THR A 228 -5.57 10.76 25.33
CA THR A 228 -4.58 9.91 24.69
C THR A 228 -3.56 10.79 23.98
N VAL A 229 -2.38 10.24 23.74
CA VAL A 229 -1.35 10.94 22.95
C VAL A 229 -1.85 11.07 21.51
N GLY A 230 -1.79 12.28 20.96
CA GLY A 230 -2.20 12.55 19.60
C GLY A 230 -1.04 12.54 18.62
N LEU A 231 -1.34 12.45 17.33
CA LEU A 231 -0.36 12.46 16.26
C LEU A 231 0.66 13.61 16.35
N PRO A 232 0.28 14.88 16.63
CA PRO A 232 1.24 15.99 16.79
C PRO A 232 2.29 15.73 17.88
N THR A 233 1.93 15.05 18.95
CA THR A 233 2.87 14.71 20.04
C THR A 233 3.89 13.67 19.57
N ILE A 234 3.46 12.63 18.85
CA ILE A 234 4.35 11.63 18.26
C ILE A 234 5.31 12.28 17.27
N VAL A 235 4.79 13.07 16.34
CA VAL A 235 5.56 13.82 15.33
C VAL A 235 6.67 14.62 15.98
N LYS A 236 6.33 15.42 17.01
CA LYS A 236 7.32 16.22 17.75
C LYS A 236 8.35 15.36 18.50
N LYS A 237 7.89 14.33 19.20
CA LYS A 237 8.75 13.46 20.03
C LYS A 237 9.77 12.68 19.20
N TYR A 238 9.34 12.10 18.08
CA TYR A 238 10.17 11.30 17.19
C TYR A 238 10.79 12.12 16.05
N LYS A 239 10.64 13.46 16.10
CA LYS A 239 11.21 14.41 15.12
C LYS A 239 10.83 14.10 13.67
N TRP A 240 9.59 13.71 13.46
CA TRP A 240 9.07 13.53 12.09
C TRP A 240 8.93 14.90 11.41
N SER A 241 9.20 14.93 10.12
CA SER A 241 9.03 16.14 9.31
C SER A 241 7.55 16.52 9.15
N GLU A 242 7.29 17.72 8.68
CA GLU A 242 5.94 18.17 8.35
C GLU A 242 5.33 17.32 7.22
N ASN A 243 6.15 16.91 6.24
CA ASN A 243 5.74 16.05 5.16
C ASN A 243 5.30 14.67 5.66
N GLU A 244 6.08 14.04 6.54
CA GLU A 244 5.74 12.76 7.16
C GLU A 244 4.43 12.85 7.95
N HIS A 245 4.23 13.97 8.69
CA HIS A 245 3.00 14.22 9.43
C HIS A 245 1.77 14.28 8.51
N GLU A 246 1.86 15.05 7.43
CA GLU A 246 0.75 15.17 6.48
C GLU A 246 0.48 13.86 5.73
N ASP A 247 1.50 13.10 5.40
CA ASP A 247 1.35 11.82 4.72
C ASP A 247 0.64 10.78 5.61
N ILE A 248 1.03 10.67 6.89
CA ILE A 248 0.32 9.81 7.86
C ILE A 248 -1.12 10.25 8.05
N LYS A 249 -1.39 11.54 8.13
CA LYS A 249 -2.76 12.05 8.22
C LYS A 249 -3.61 11.62 7.03
N LYS A 250 -3.08 11.70 5.81
CA LYS A 250 -3.79 11.25 4.60
C LYS A 250 -4.16 9.78 4.68
N ILE A 251 -3.21 8.93 5.12
CA ILE A 251 -3.45 7.49 5.27
C ILE A 251 -4.54 7.24 6.34
N LEU A 252 -4.43 7.86 7.52
CA LEU A 252 -5.39 7.71 8.60
C LEU A 252 -6.80 8.17 8.20
N TYR A 253 -6.91 9.26 7.43
CA TYR A 253 -8.19 9.73 6.93
C TYR A 253 -8.77 8.79 5.85
N ALA A 254 -7.93 8.20 5.02
CA ALA A 254 -8.37 7.23 4.03
C ALA A 254 -9.02 6.01 4.70
N ILE A 255 -8.41 5.47 5.75
CA ILE A 255 -8.96 4.34 6.51
C ILE A 255 -10.32 4.68 7.15
N THR A 256 -10.48 5.91 7.64
CA THR A 256 -11.69 6.30 8.39
C THR A 256 -12.79 6.91 7.52
N GLY A 257 -12.60 6.99 6.21
CA GLY A 257 -13.55 7.64 5.28
C GLY A 257 -13.69 9.16 5.49
N ARG A 258 -12.81 9.78 6.27
CA ARG A 258 -12.81 11.23 6.48
C ARG A 258 -12.07 11.90 5.35
N HIS A 259 -12.80 12.43 4.40
CA HIS A 259 -12.21 13.27 3.35
C HIS A 259 -11.55 14.50 3.99
N ILE A 260 -10.27 14.72 3.72
CA ILE A 260 -9.65 16.02 3.92
C ILE A 260 -10.29 16.93 2.89
N LEU A 261 -11.25 17.77 3.31
CA LEU A 261 -11.62 18.91 2.47
C LEU A 261 -10.36 19.78 2.37
N PRO A 262 -9.84 20.05 1.17
CA PRO A 262 -8.78 21.03 1.00
C PRO A 262 -9.31 22.34 1.56
N LYS A 263 -8.55 22.96 2.48
CA LYS A 263 -8.79 24.32 2.92
C LYS A 263 -8.44 25.28 1.80
#